data_2927518025a788db80cb752bf4fe2f23
#
_entry.id   2927518025a788db80cb752bf4fe2f23
#
_cell.length_a   1.000
_cell.length_b   1.000
_cell.length_c   1.000
_cell.angle_alpha   90.00
_cell.angle_beta   90.00
_cell.angle_gamma   90.00
#
_symmetry.space_group_name_H-M   'P 1'
#
loop_
_entity.id
_entity.type
_entity.pdbx_description
1 polymer ?
#
loop_
_entity_poly.entity_id
_entity_poly.type
_entity_poly.pdbx_seq_one_letter_code
_entity_poly.pdbx_strand_id
1 'polypeptide(L)'
;MNVLLLNVSPKSRGSASAFYTSLLRLFLTGCEVQVCPLRRAGDHENVFALLPWADAVVISAPLYVDAAPAHVAAFLEQAQQRCKETPCRFTLYAISNCGFPEGHQNELHLRIYEAWCRCAGVSWGGGLGIGGGVILRWMCMLTPLFAVLDTARLILAAQAAPLTVQTILSCYSSMLVTLAMSLGAVICLAILGHRIKRGACRKNLFTRCLMPSFVFIPVSDAFMLLSALAHGKLPHTLFRRQPPLRAEGRSARRPAASPQCAEKPFLIC
;
A
#
# COMPACT_ATOMS: atom_id res chain seq x y z
N MET A 1 16.12 16.35 -6.91
CA MET A 1 14.78 15.84 -7.25
C MET A 1 13.97 15.76 -5.97
N ASN A 2 12.80 16.38 -5.98
CA ASN A 2 11.92 16.53 -4.83
C ASN A 2 10.82 15.48 -4.90
N VAL A 3 10.71 14.64 -3.88
CA VAL A 3 9.76 13.52 -3.85
C VAL A 3 8.81 13.67 -2.68
N LEU A 4 7.52 13.74 -2.98
CA LEU A 4 6.46 13.80 -1.99
C LEU A 4 5.83 12.41 -1.82
N LEU A 5 5.97 11.81 -0.65
CA LEU A 5 5.39 10.52 -0.30
C LEU A 5 4.09 10.72 0.50
N LEU A 6 2.97 10.32 -0.07
CA LEU A 6 1.66 10.43 0.57
C LEU A 6 1.27 9.08 1.18
N ASN A 7 1.20 9.01 2.51
CA ASN A 7 0.61 7.88 3.20
C ASN A 7 -0.89 8.10 3.38
N VAL A 8 -1.70 7.42 2.59
CA VAL A 8 -3.16 7.62 2.58
C VAL A 8 -3.93 6.55 3.37
N SER A 9 -3.23 5.76 4.19
CA SER A 9 -3.93 4.80 5.06
C SER A 9 -4.74 5.54 6.14
N PRO A 10 -6.01 5.17 6.36
CA PRO A 10 -6.82 5.77 7.43
C PRO A 10 -6.30 5.43 8.83
N LYS A 11 -5.46 4.40 8.98
CA LYS A 11 -4.86 4.04 10.26
C LYS A 11 -3.78 5.04 10.65
N SER A 12 -3.86 5.59 11.88
CA SER A 12 -2.88 6.56 12.40
C SER A 12 -1.51 5.94 12.66
N ARG A 13 -1.46 4.68 13.06
CA ARG A 13 -0.22 3.94 13.39
C ARG A 13 -0.25 2.54 12.80
N GLY A 14 0.93 2.01 12.48
CA GLY A 14 1.10 0.60 12.14
C GLY A 14 0.41 0.16 10.84
N SER A 15 0.21 1.03 9.86
CA SER A 15 -0.34 0.65 8.56
C SER A 15 0.73 0.03 7.65
N ALA A 16 0.31 -0.91 6.80
CA ALA A 16 1.18 -1.49 5.77
C ALA A 16 1.64 -0.41 4.79
N SER A 17 0.76 0.53 4.41
CA SER A 17 1.12 1.64 3.51
C SER A 17 2.23 2.52 4.11
N ALA A 18 2.17 2.86 5.41
CA ALA A 18 3.24 3.61 6.08
C ALA A 18 4.56 2.83 6.08
N PHE A 19 4.51 1.52 6.29
CA PHE A 19 5.68 0.66 6.25
C PHE A 19 6.34 0.68 4.85
N TYR A 20 5.56 0.50 3.78
CA TYR A 20 6.08 0.54 2.41
C TYR A 20 6.57 1.92 1.99
N THR A 21 5.92 2.99 2.47
CA THR A 21 6.41 4.37 2.30
C THR A 21 7.79 4.54 2.93
N SER A 22 7.96 4.07 4.17
CA SER A 22 9.26 4.14 4.88
C SER A 22 10.33 3.29 4.19
N LEU A 23 9.96 2.11 3.70
CA LEU A 23 10.89 1.23 3.00
C LEU A 23 11.29 1.81 1.63
N LEU A 24 10.35 2.39 0.87
CA LEU A 24 10.65 3.09 -0.38
C LEU A 24 11.65 4.23 -0.16
N ARG A 25 11.50 4.98 0.94
CA ARG A 25 12.40 6.10 1.28
C ARG A 25 13.87 5.68 1.32
N LEU A 26 14.17 4.44 1.73
CA LEU A 26 15.55 3.92 1.75
C LEU A 26 16.16 3.83 0.35
N PHE A 27 15.35 3.68 -0.69
CA PHE A 27 15.78 3.59 -2.09
C PHE A 27 15.80 4.94 -2.81
N LEU A 28 15.37 6.03 -2.13
CA LEU A 28 15.35 7.39 -2.66
C LEU A 28 16.57 8.22 -2.19
N THR A 29 17.70 7.58 -1.95
CA THR A 29 18.95 8.26 -1.61
C THR A 29 19.33 9.27 -2.68
N GLY A 30 19.74 10.48 -2.26
CA GLY A 30 20.06 11.59 -3.16
C GLY A 30 18.85 12.39 -3.64
N CYS A 31 17.63 12.06 -3.18
CA CYS A 31 16.44 12.89 -3.37
C CYS A 31 16.10 13.62 -2.08
N GLU A 32 15.51 14.80 -2.21
CA GLU A 32 14.85 15.47 -1.10
C GLU A 32 13.45 14.89 -0.93
N VAL A 33 13.18 14.24 0.21
CA VAL A 33 11.96 13.46 0.42
C VAL A 33 11.15 14.04 1.57
N GLN A 34 9.91 14.43 1.27
CA GLN A 34 8.91 14.80 2.27
C GLN A 34 7.84 13.72 2.37
N VAL A 35 7.43 13.40 3.59
CA VAL A 35 6.37 12.42 3.86
C VAL A 35 5.18 13.14 4.49
N CYS A 36 4.04 13.10 3.81
CA CYS A 36 2.83 13.73 4.27
C CYS A 36 1.70 12.70 4.46
N PRO A 37 1.04 12.66 5.63
CA PRO A 37 -0.16 11.87 5.80
C PRO A 37 -1.34 12.54 5.08
N LEU A 38 -2.17 11.74 4.42
CA LEU A 38 -3.41 12.18 3.81
C LEU A 38 -4.54 11.28 4.32
N ARG A 39 -5.18 11.65 5.42
CA ARG A 39 -6.19 10.83 6.12
C ARG A 39 -7.54 11.49 6.23
N ARG A 40 -7.58 12.80 6.23
CA ARG A 40 -8.77 13.63 6.45
C ARG A 40 -8.80 14.78 5.46
N ALA A 41 -9.97 15.36 5.25
CA ALA A 41 -10.10 16.55 4.41
C ALA A 41 -9.20 17.74 4.87
N GLY A 42 -8.97 17.88 6.18
CA GLY A 42 -8.05 18.90 6.70
C GLY A 42 -6.58 18.72 6.30
N ASP A 43 -6.18 17.52 5.85
CA ASP A 43 -4.81 17.26 5.39
C ASP A 43 -4.60 17.74 3.94
N HIS A 44 -5.69 17.99 3.18
CA HIS A 44 -5.63 18.30 1.75
C HIS A 44 -4.80 19.57 1.48
N GLU A 45 -5.03 20.64 2.24
CA GLU A 45 -4.32 21.92 2.03
C GLU A 45 -2.82 21.79 2.27
N ASN A 46 -2.41 21.00 3.26
CA ASN A 46 -0.99 20.73 3.51
C ASN A 46 -0.35 20.01 2.31
N VAL A 47 -1.05 19.04 1.71
CA VAL A 47 -0.57 18.34 0.51
C VAL A 47 -0.54 19.28 -0.68
N PHE A 48 -1.58 20.09 -0.89
CA PHE A 48 -1.65 21.05 -1.99
C PHE A 48 -0.54 22.09 -1.95
N ALA A 49 -0.16 22.55 -0.77
CA ALA A 49 0.96 23.49 -0.59
C ALA A 49 2.31 22.86 -1.02
N LEU A 50 2.44 21.52 -0.96
CA LEU A 50 3.66 20.79 -1.32
C LEU A 50 3.70 20.33 -2.78
N LEU A 51 2.56 20.28 -3.49
CA LEU A 51 2.53 19.81 -4.88
C LEU A 51 3.43 20.63 -5.84
N PRO A 52 3.49 21.98 -5.75
CA PRO A 52 4.36 22.78 -6.62
C PRO A 52 5.86 22.52 -6.41
N TRP A 53 6.25 22.07 -5.21
CA TRP A 53 7.62 21.75 -4.85
C TRP A 53 8.04 20.37 -5.40
N ALA A 54 7.08 19.44 -5.60
CA ALA A 54 7.37 18.05 -5.92
C ALA A 54 7.64 17.83 -7.42
N ASP A 55 8.73 17.14 -7.76
CA ASP A 55 8.98 16.56 -9.09
C ASP A 55 8.28 15.21 -9.25
N ALA A 56 8.14 14.47 -8.15
CA ALA A 56 7.43 13.20 -8.09
C ALA A 56 6.54 13.11 -6.87
N VAL A 57 5.34 12.59 -7.04
CA VAL A 57 4.38 12.29 -5.96
C VAL A 57 4.14 10.79 -5.93
N VAL A 58 4.22 10.17 -4.76
CA VAL A 58 3.96 8.75 -4.57
C VAL A 58 2.79 8.56 -3.62
N ILE A 59 1.70 7.99 -4.08
CA ILE A 59 0.55 7.64 -3.24
C ILE A 59 0.72 6.20 -2.74
N SER A 60 0.82 6.01 -1.43
CA SER A 60 0.85 4.68 -0.79
C SER A 60 -0.47 4.40 -0.10
N ALA A 61 -1.26 3.50 -0.68
CA ALA A 61 -2.65 3.22 -0.31
C ALA A 61 -2.90 1.74 -0.02
N PRO A 62 -3.80 1.42 0.93
CA PRO A 62 -4.38 0.09 1.02
C PRO A 62 -5.50 -0.06 -0.02
N LEU A 63 -5.64 -1.27 -0.57
CA LEU A 63 -6.79 -1.62 -1.40
C LEU A 63 -8.00 -1.90 -0.51
N TYR A 64 -9.09 -1.17 -0.72
CA TYR A 64 -10.37 -1.42 -0.07
C TYR A 64 -11.46 -1.62 -1.13
N VAL A 65 -11.98 -2.86 -1.22
CA VAL A 65 -13.08 -3.21 -2.15
C VAL A 65 -12.77 -2.70 -3.57
N ASP A 66 -11.63 -3.09 -4.10
CA ASP A 66 -11.12 -2.77 -5.44
C ASP A 66 -10.96 -1.27 -5.77
N ALA A 67 -11.02 -0.40 -4.77
CA ALA A 67 -10.96 1.05 -4.96
C ALA A 67 -10.03 1.75 -3.96
N ALA A 68 -9.78 3.02 -4.23
CA ALA A 68 -9.14 3.92 -3.28
C ALA A 68 -10.08 4.25 -2.11
N PRO A 69 -9.56 4.48 -0.90
CA PRO A 69 -10.35 5.00 0.21
C PRO A 69 -11.08 6.31 -0.18
N ALA A 70 -12.32 6.50 0.31
CA ALA A 70 -13.16 7.63 -0.08
C ALA A 70 -12.49 9.02 0.11
N HIS A 71 -11.70 9.20 1.17
CA HIS A 71 -10.96 10.45 1.39
C HIS A 71 -9.87 10.70 0.33
N VAL A 72 -9.32 9.64 -0.28
CA VAL A 72 -8.38 9.74 -1.40
C VAL A 72 -9.13 10.15 -2.67
N ALA A 73 -10.30 9.57 -2.93
CA ALA A 73 -11.12 9.97 -4.06
C ALA A 73 -11.49 11.47 -3.98
N ALA A 74 -11.94 11.93 -2.82
CA ALA A 74 -12.24 13.34 -2.59
C ALA A 74 -11.00 14.26 -2.77
N PHE A 75 -9.82 13.81 -2.34
CA PHE A 75 -8.58 14.53 -2.60
C PHE A 75 -8.26 14.59 -4.10
N LEU A 76 -8.38 13.48 -4.81
CA LEU A 76 -8.09 13.41 -6.25
C LEU A 76 -9.02 14.30 -7.07
N GLU A 77 -10.30 14.41 -6.70
CA GLU A 77 -11.26 15.33 -7.33
C GLU A 77 -10.80 16.79 -7.17
N GLN A 78 -10.45 17.21 -5.95
CA GLN A 78 -9.97 18.56 -5.68
C GLN A 78 -8.62 18.83 -6.36
N ALA A 79 -7.70 17.86 -6.35
CA ALA A 79 -6.42 17.94 -7.02
C ALA A 79 -6.59 18.09 -8.54
N GLN A 80 -7.53 17.36 -9.14
CA GLN A 80 -7.83 17.47 -10.57
C GLN A 80 -8.32 18.88 -10.93
N GLN A 81 -9.19 19.47 -10.10
CA GLN A 81 -9.65 20.84 -10.34
C GLN A 81 -8.49 21.84 -10.27
N ARG A 82 -7.62 21.73 -9.26
CA ARG A 82 -6.44 22.61 -9.12
C ARG A 82 -5.44 22.44 -10.27
N CYS A 83 -5.20 21.20 -10.74
CA CYS A 83 -4.32 20.96 -11.89
C CYS A 83 -4.87 21.51 -13.22
N LYS A 84 -6.20 21.70 -13.34
CA LYS A 84 -6.80 22.40 -14.49
C LYS A 84 -6.59 23.91 -14.43
N GLU A 85 -6.62 24.49 -13.24
CA GLU A 85 -6.40 25.92 -13.01
C GLU A 85 -4.91 26.29 -13.10
N THR A 86 -4.04 25.43 -12.55
CA THR A 86 -2.59 25.60 -12.58
C THR A 86 -1.93 24.28 -12.95
N PRO A 87 -1.32 24.16 -14.13
CA PRO A 87 -0.75 22.89 -14.61
C PRO A 87 0.25 22.29 -13.64
N CYS A 88 -0.02 21.08 -13.21
CA CYS A 88 0.84 20.30 -12.31
C CYS A 88 1.99 19.66 -13.10
N ARG A 89 3.23 19.78 -12.61
CA ARG A 89 4.44 19.31 -13.32
C ARG A 89 5.04 18.04 -12.74
N PHE A 90 4.46 17.48 -11.70
CA PHE A 90 4.98 16.26 -11.09
C PHE A 90 4.59 15.00 -11.88
N THR A 91 5.36 13.94 -11.68
CA THR A 91 4.99 12.58 -12.12
C THR A 91 4.36 11.83 -10.95
N LEU A 92 3.18 11.24 -11.14
CA LEU A 92 2.50 10.43 -10.12
C LEU A 92 2.94 8.98 -10.19
N TYR A 93 3.29 8.42 -9.05
CA TYR A 93 3.52 6.99 -8.82
C TYR A 93 2.56 6.49 -7.74
N ALA A 94 2.30 5.18 -7.69
CA ALA A 94 1.48 4.62 -6.62
C ALA A 94 2.03 3.29 -6.09
N ILE A 95 1.83 3.08 -4.79
CA ILE A 95 1.99 1.78 -4.13
C ILE A 95 0.60 1.38 -3.62
N SER A 96 0.09 0.26 -4.10
CA SER A 96 -1.14 -0.34 -3.59
C SER A 96 -0.84 -1.66 -2.92
N ASN A 97 -1.41 -1.90 -1.75
CA ASN A 97 -1.21 -3.15 -1.02
C ASN A 97 -2.56 -3.77 -0.65
N CYS A 98 -2.68 -5.08 -0.85
CA CYS A 98 -3.90 -5.83 -0.54
C CYS A 98 -3.63 -6.97 0.45
N GLY A 99 -4.72 -7.54 0.97
CA GLY A 99 -4.69 -8.73 1.83
C GLY A 99 -4.59 -10.06 1.08
N PHE A 100 -4.73 -10.06 -0.25
CA PHE A 100 -4.65 -11.25 -1.09
C PHE A 100 -3.19 -11.62 -1.40
N PRO A 101 -2.86 -12.90 -1.66
CA PRO A 101 -1.48 -13.30 -1.97
C PRO A 101 -0.96 -12.71 -3.28
N GLU A 102 -1.84 -12.38 -4.21
CA GLU A 102 -1.47 -11.88 -5.55
C GLU A 102 -1.56 -10.36 -5.63
N GLY A 103 -0.45 -9.72 -6.00
CA GLY A 103 -0.40 -8.27 -6.19
C GLY A 103 -1.25 -7.76 -7.34
N HIS A 104 -1.58 -8.60 -8.33
CA HIS A 104 -2.47 -8.25 -9.45
C HIS A 104 -3.88 -7.82 -9.01
N GLN A 105 -4.33 -8.23 -7.81
CA GLN A 105 -5.58 -7.72 -7.23
C GLN A 105 -5.60 -6.19 -7.07
N ASN A 106 -4.43 -5.56 -7.07
CA ASN A 106 -4.33 -4.10 -7.02
C ASN A 106 -4.42 -3.43 -8.41
N GLU A 107 -4.59 -4.18 -9.49
CA GLU A 107 -4.52 -3.62 -10.85
C GLU A 107 -5.59 -2.56 -11.10
N LEU A 108 -6.84 -2.82 -10.72
CA LEU A 108 -7.94 -1.85 -10.87
C LEU A 108 -7.67 -0.57 -10.09
N HIS A 109 -7.16 -0.70 -8.88
CA HIS A 109 -6.81 0.46 -8.05
C HIS A 109 -5.70 1.31 -8.70
N LEU A 110 -4.67 0.69 -9.26
CA LEU A 110 -3.61 1.41 -9.98
C LEU A 110 -4.13 2.07 -11.26
N ARG A 111 -5.07 1.42 -11.97
CA ARG A 111 -5.74 2.00 -13.15
C ARG A 111 -6.58 3.23 -12.81
N ILE A 112 -7.15 3.32 -11.61
CA ILE A 112 -7.85 4.53 -11.14
C ILE A 112 -6.89 5.72 -11.10
N TYR A 113 -5.70 5.55 -10.53
CA TYR A 113 -4.69 6.62 -10.51
C TYR A 113 -4.19 6.98 -11.90
N GLU A 114 -3.96 6.00 -12.75
CA GLU A 114 -3.57 6.21 -14.14
C GLU A 114 -4.64 6.97 -14.93
N ALA A 115 -5.92 6.60 -14.77
CA ALA A 115 -7.03 7.31 -15.40
C ALA A 115 -7.16 8.75 -14.88
N TRP A 116 -7.00 8.94 -13.57
CA TRP A 116 -6.95 10.26 -12.96
C TRP A 116 -5.83 11.12 -13.54
N CYS A 117 -4.62 10.57 -13.72
CA CYS A 117 -3.50 11.29 -14.33
C CYS A 117 -3.86 11.81 -15.73
N ARG A 118 -4.50 10.98 -16.56
CA ARG A 118 -4.98 11.39 -17.89
C ARG A 118 -5.98 12.55 -17.81
N CYS A 119 -6.92 12.50 -16.85
CA CYS A 119 -7.92 13.56 -16.67
C CYS A 119 -7.35 14.85 -16.08
N ALA A 120 -6.31 14.76 -15.27
CA ALA A 120 -5.67 15.89 -14.61
C ALA A 120 -4.50 16.50 -15.40
N GLY A 121 -4.10 15.89 -16.53
CA GLY A 121 -2.93 16.32 -17.32
C GLY A 121 -1.60 16.05 -16.61
N VAL A 122 -1.55 15.07 -15.72
CA VAL A 122 -0.38 14.68 -14.92
C VAL A 122 0.26 13.42 -15.53
N SER A 123 1.58 13.33 -15.51
CA SER A 123 2.30 12.14 -15.99
C SER A 123 2.11 10.96 -15.04
N TRP A 124 1.78 9.78 -15.60
CA TRP A 124 1.76 8.52 -14.85
C TRP A 124 3.11 7.81 -14.93
N GLY A 125 3.80 7.67 -13.81
CA GLY A 125 5.11 7.01 -13.72
C GLY A 125 5.05 5.49 -13.56
N GLY A 126 3.87 4.96 -13.25
CA GLY A 126 3.65 3.56 -12.96
C GLY A 126 3.42 3.28 -11.48
N GLY A 127 2.92 2.08 -11.19
CA GLY A 127 2.58 1.67 -9.84
C GLY A 127 3.19 0.33 -9.43
N LEU A 128 3.09 0.05 -8.14
CA LEU A 128 3.46 -1.21 -7.52
C LEU A 128 2.27 -1.79 -6.76
N GLY A 129 1.78 -2.96 -7.20
CA GLY A 129 0.79 -3.76 -6.50
C GLY A 129 1.47 -4.81 -5.61
N ILE A 130 1.26 -4.74 -4.29
CA ILE A 130 1.84 -5.65 -3.31
C ILE A 130 0.77 -6.61 -2.81
N GLY A 131 0.97 -7.91 -3.08
CA GLY A 131 0.15 -8.99 -2.54
C GLY A 131 0.61 -9.38 -1.13
N GLY A 132 -0.34 -9.77 -0.27
CA GLY A 132 -0.07 -10.18 1.10
C GLY A 132 0.52 -9.05 1.97
N GLY A 133 0.19 -7.79 1.66
CA GLY A 133 0.89 -6.63 2.19
C GLY A 133 1.00 -6.56 3.72
N VAL A 134 -0.03 -6.98 4.44
CA VAL A 134 0.00 -7.03 5.91
C VAL A 134 0.91 -8.15 6.40
N ILE A 135 0.84 -9.33 5.80
CA ILE A 135 1.66 -10.51 6.18
C ILE A 135 3.13 -10.20 5.91
N LEU A 136 3.46 -9.70 4.72
CA LEU A 136 4.84 -9.34 4.37
C LEU A 136 5.43 -8.28 5.32
N ARG A 137 4.62 -7.28 5.71
CA ARG A 137 5.03 -6.31 6.72
C ARG A 137 5.42 -6.99 8.03
N TRP A 138 4.57 -7.91 8.53
CA TRP A 138 4.86 -8.63 9.75
C TRP A 138 6.11 -9.53 9.61
N MET A 139 6.27 -10.21 8.48
CA MET A 139 7.48 -10.97 8.18
C MET A 139 8.73 -10.11 8.25
N CYS A 140 8.74 -8.95 7.59
CA CYS A 140 9.86 -8.01 7.66
C CYS A 140 10.14 -7.53 9.08
N MET A 141 9.10 -7.27 9.88
CA MET A 141 9.26 -6.82 11.27
C MET A 141 9.74 -7.92 12.21
N LEU A 142 9.42 -9.19 11.93
CA LEU A 142 9.84 -10.33 12.72
C LEU A 142 11.24 -10.86 12.34
N THR A 143 11.77 -10.46 11.19
CA THR A 143 13.10 -10.91 10.72
C THR A 143 14.21 -10.69 11.75
N PRO A 144 14.36 -9.53 12.42
CA PRO A 144 15.39 -9.35 13.45
C PRO A 144 15.17 -10.27 14.67
N LEU A 145 13.92 -10.51 15.06
CA LEU A 145 13.61 -11.44 16.14
C LEU A 145 14.03 -12.87 15.78
N PHE A 146 13.71 -13.32 14.58
CA PHE A 146 14.12 -14.64 14.10
C PHE A 146 15.64 -14.73 13.99
N ALA A 147 16.34 -13.68 13.55
CA ALA A 147 17.78 -13.65 13.52
C ALA A 147 18.41 -13.90 14.90
N VAL A 148 17.86 -13.28 15.96
CA VAL A 148 18.31 -13.50 17.35
C VAL A 148 18.01 -14.92 17.82
N LEU A 149 16.77 -15.41 17.58
CA LEU A 149 16.38 -16.76 18.00
C LEU A 149 17.17 -17.84 17.26
N ASP A 150 17.37 -17.68 15.96
CA ASP A 150 18.11 -18.63 15.14
C ASP A 150 19.60 -18.62 15.54
N THR A 151 20.16 -17.47 15.91
CA THR A 151 21.52 -17.37 16.46
C THR A 151 21.63 -18.07 17.82
N ALA A 152 20.67 -17.92 18.71
CA ALA A 152 20.64 -18.64 19.97
C ALA A 152 20.56 -20.16 19.76
N ARG A 153 19.75 -20.62 18.82
CA ARG A 153 19.68 -22.05 18.42
C ARG A 153 21.05 -22.55 17.91
N LEU A 154 21.74 -21.75 17.10
CA LEU A 154 23.08 -22.12 16.58
C LEU A 154 24.09 -22.24 17.72
N ILE A 155 24.09 -21.33 18.70
CA ILE A 155 25.00 -21.38 19.86
C ILE A 155 24.76 -22.66 20.68
N LEU A 156 23.48 -23.00 20.92
CA LEU A 156 23.12 -24.24 21.62
C LEU A 156 23.55 -25.48 20.86
N ALA A 157 23.34 -25.52 19.54
CA ALA A 157 23.77 -26.62 18.69
C ALA A 157 25.29 -26.79 18.67
N ALA A 158 26.05 -25.68 18.68
CA ALA A 158 27.52 -25.70 18.73
C ALA A 158 28.07 -26.26 20.03
N GLN A 159 27.33 -26.15 21.14
CA GLN A 159 27.71 -26.77 22.43
C GLN A 159 27.45 -28.28 22.47
N ALA A 160 26.52 -28.77 21.67
CA ALA A 160 26.09 -30.16 21.67
C ALA A 160 26.89 -31.05 20.67
N ALA A 161 27.29 -30.49 19.53
CA ALA A 161 27.95 -31.24 18.45
C ALA A 161 28.75 -30.29 17.53
N PRO A 162 29.71 -30.84 16.73
CA PRO A 162 30.40 -30.08 15.71
C PRO A 162 29.40 -29.50 14.67
N LEU A 163 29.61 -28.22 14.33
CA LEU A 163 28.72 -27.51 13.39
C LEU A 163 28.90 -28.05 11.96
N THR A 164 27.85 -28.50 11.37
CA THR A 164 27.77 -28.83 9.94
C THR A 164 27.03 -27.72 9.19
N VAL A 165 27.22 -27.64 7.87
CA VAL A 165 26.45 -26.70 7.01
C VAL A 165 24.95 -26.94 7.15
N GLN A 166 24.53 -28.21 7.25
CA GLN A 166 23.13 -28.58 7.44
C GLN A 166 22.56 -28.06 8.77
N THR A 167 23.34 -28.14 9.86
CA THR A 167 22.95 -27.59 11.18
C THR A 167 22.77 -26.07 11.08
N ILE A 168 23.70 -25.37 10.45
CA ILE A 168 23.62 -23.90 10.25
C ILE A 168 22.38 -23.53 9.47
N LEU A 169 22.13 -24.18 8.33
CA LEU A 169 20.95 -23.90 7.49
C LEU A 169 19.63 -24.22 8.22
N SER A 170 19.58 -25.29 9.01
CA SER A 170 18.38 -25.62 9.79
C SER A 170 18.13 -24.60 10.89
N CYS A 171 19.17 -24.12 11.58
CA CYS A 171 19.06 -23.07 12.61
C CYS A 171 18.52 -21.77 12.03
N TYR A 172 19.00 -21.33 10.86
CA TYR A 172 18.59 -20.07 10.23
C TYR A 172 17.36 -20.20 9.31
N SER A 173 16.68 -21.33 9.31
CA SER A 173 15.54 -21.60 8.43
C SER A 173 14.42 -20.56 8.57
N SER A 174 14.08 -20.11 9.80
CA SER A 174 13.03 -19.13 10.05
C SER A 174 13.36 -17.78 9.45
N MET A 175 14.59 -17.31 9.62
CA MET A 175 15.07 -16.05 9.05
C MET A 175 15.12 -16.13 7.52
N LEU A 176 15.63 -17.23 6.97
CA LEU A 176 15.73 -17.41 5.52
C LEU A 176 14.36 -17.42 4.84
N VAL A 177 13.36 -18.08 5.43
CA VAL A 177 11.99 -18.09 4.92
C VAL A 177 11.39 -16.69 4.94
N THR A 178 11.50 -15.95 6.05
CA THR A 178 10.97 -14.58 6.14
C THR A 178 11.64 -13.63 5.16
N LEU A 179 12.95 -13.78 4.97
CA LEU A 179 13.72 -12.99 4.02
C LEU A 179 13.30 -13.32 2.58
N ALA A 180 13.21 -14.59 2.20
CA ALA A 180 12.79 -15.03 0.87
C ALA A 180 11.38 -14.52 0.53
N MET A 181 10.44 -14.58 1.50
CA MET A 181 9.07 -14.11 1.28
C MET A 181 8.97 -12.60 1.07
N SER A 182 9.83 -11.82 1.74
CA SER A 182 9.82 -10.35 1.64
C SER A 182 10.64 -9.83 0.45
N LEU A 183 11.56 -10.63 -0.09
CA LEU A 183 12.53 -10.22 -1.10
C LEU A 183 11.87 -9.65 -2.36
N GLY A 184 10.79 -10.27 -2.85
CA GLY A 184 10.07 -9.79 -4.02
C GLY A 184 9.51 -8.37 -3.86
N ALA A 185 8.96 -8.05 -2.69
CA ALA A 185 8.45 -6.70 -2.39
C ALA A 185 9.59 -5.69 -2.27
N VAL A 186 10.69 -6.07 -1.63
CA VAL A 186 11.88 -5.22 -1.48
C VAL A 186 12.52 -4.90 -2.84
N ILE A 187 12.70 -5.90 -3.70
CA ILE A 187 13.22 -5.71 -5.06
C ILE A 187 12.31 -4.79 -5.87
N CYS A 188 11.00 -5.02 -5.86
CA CYS A 188 10.06 -4.18 -6.60
C CYS A 188 10.04 -2.73 -6.07
N LEU A 189 10.19 -2.51 -4.76
CA LEU A 189 10.34 -1.17 -4.18
C LEU A 189 11.67 -0.52 -4.61
N ALA A 190 12.76 -1.27 -4.65
CA ALA A 190 14.05 -0.76 -5.16
C ALA A 190 13.94 -0.36 -6.64
N ILE A 191 13.29 -1.18 -7.46
CA ILE A 191 13.02 -0.87 -8.88
C ILE A 191 12.15 0.39 -9.00
N LEU A 192 11.09 0.50 -8.18
CA LEU A 192 10.24 1.69 -8.18
C LEU A 192 11.02 2.94 -7.76
N GLY A 193 11.83 2.87 -6.69
CA GLY A 193 12.70 3.96 -6.26
C GLY A 193 13.69 4.40 -7.34
N HIS A 194 14.27 3.45 -8.07
CA HIS A 194 15.14 3.73 -9.19
C HIS A 194 14.40 4.41 -10.37
N ARG A 195 13.16 3.97 -10.67
CA ARG A 195 12.30 4.59 -11.69
C ARG A 195 11.95 6.02 -11.32
N ILE A 196 11.59 6.27 -10.05
CA ILE A 196 11.29 7.60 -9.54
C ILE A 196 12.49 8.52 -9.74
N LYS A 197 13.70 8.10 -9.30
CA LYS A 197 14.93 8.89 -9.45
C LYS A 197 15.26 9.26 -10.91
N ARG A 198 14.82 8.46 -11.86
CA ARG A 198 15.02 8.70 -13.31
C ARG A 198 13.84 9.41 -13.98
N GLY A 199 12.77 9.71 -13.25
CA GLY A 199 11.53 10.24 -13.84
C GLY A 199 10.91 9.31 -14.88
N ALA A 200 11.18 7.99 -14.76
CA ALA A 200 10.81 7.03 -15.80
C ALA A 200 9.35 6.59 -15.67
N CYS A 201 8.58 6.73 -16.75
CA CYS A 201 7.24 6.18 -16.87
C CYS A 201 7.31 4.75 -17.40
N ARG A 202 6.80 3.78 -16.65
CA ARG A 202 6.87 2.35 -16.98
C ARG A 202 5.58 1.64 -16.59
N LYS A 203 5.41 0.41 -17.10
CA LYS A 203 4.31 -0.49 -16.71
C LYS A 203 4.32 -0.76 -15.21
N ASN A 204 3.14 -1.05 -14.65
CA ASN A 204 2.98 -1.42 -13.26
C ASN A 204 3.77 -2.68 -12.92
N LEU A 205 4.24 -2.76 -11.67
CA LEU A 205 4.88 -3.92 -11.08
C LEU A 205 3.90 -4.61 -10.14
N PHE A 206 3.97 -5.93 -10.09
CA PHE A 206 3.15 -6.71 -9.17
C PHE A 206 4.01 -7.73 -8.44
N THR A 207 3.78 -7.88 -7.15
CA THR A 207 4.42 -8.90 -6.35
C THR A 207 3.44 -10.03 -6.05
N ARG A 208 3.97 -11.18 -5.69
CA ARG A 208 3.18 -12.29 -5.17
C ARG A 208 3.75 -12.70 -3.82
N CYS A 209 2.89 -12.89 -2.84
CA CYS A 209 3.30 -13.55 -1.60
C CYS A 209 3.59 -15.02 -1.89
N LEU A 210 4.81 -15.47 -1.61
CA LEU A 210 5.25 -16.84 -1.93
C LEU A 210 4.67 -17.90 -0.98
N MET A 211 3.83 -17.50 -0.02
CA MET A 211 3.15 -18.43 0.88
C MET A 211 2.11 -19.25 0.11
N PRO A 212 2.15 -20.60 0.18
CA PRO A 212 1.13 -21.44 -0.42
C PRO A 212 -0.26 -21.14 0.13
N SER A 213 -1.30 -21.21 -0.71
CA SER A 213 -2.66 -20.80 -0.34
C SER A 213 -3.22 -21.56 0.87
N PHE A 214 -2.87 -22.85 1.01
CA PHE A 214 -3.30 -23.67 2.14
C PHE A 214 -2.69 -23.25 3.49
N VAL A 215 -1.59 -22.48 3.48
CA VAL A 215 -1.00 -21.85 4.67
C VAL A 215 -1.49 -20.40 4.78
N PHE A 216 -1.56 -19.67 3.68
CA PHE A 216 -1.95 -18.27 3.64
C PHE A 216 -3.35 -18.05 4.20
N ILE A 217 -4.33 -18.87 3.79
CA ILE A 217 -5.73 -18.71 4.23
C ILE A 217 -5.87 -18.87 5.75
N PRO A 218 -5.44 -19.99 6.38
CA PRO A 218 -5.54 -20.14 7.83
C PRO A 218 -4.77 -19.07 8.61
N VAL A 219 -3.61 -18.64 8.13
CA VAL A 219 -2.83 -17.57 8.77
C VAL A 219 -3.58 -16.24 8.69
N SER A 220 -4.21 -15.94 7.56
CA SER A 220 -5.01 -14.72 7.38
C SER A 220 -6.26 -14.75 8.28
N ASP A 221 -6.95 -15.88 8.36
CA ASP A 221 -8.13 -16.05 9.20
C ASP A 221 -7.77 -15.92 10.69
N ALA A 222 -6.69 -16.56 11.12
CA ALA A 222 -6.18 -16.42 12.49
C ALA A 222 -5.80 -14.96 12.81
N PHE A 223 -5.14 -14.28 11.88
CA PHE A 223 -4.80 -12.86 12.04
C PHE A 223 -6.05 -11.98 12.17
N MET A 224 -7.07 -12.21 11.33
CA MET A 224 -8.33 -11.46 11.38
C MET A 224 -9.06 -11.71 12.69
N LEU A 225 -9.11 -12.97 13.15
CA LEU A 225 -9.73 -13.36 14.42
C LEU A 225 -9.01 -12.71 15.62
N LEU A 226 -7.69 -12.82 15.69
CA LEU A 226 -6.88 -12.20 16.74
C LEU A 226 -7.02 -10.67 16.74
N SER A 227 -7.06 -10.05 15.55
CA SER A 227 -7.29 -8.62 15.42
C SER A 227 -8.67 -8.23 15.92
N ALA A 228 -9.72 -9.01 15.61
CA ALA A 228 -11.07 -8.77 16.11
C ALA A 228 -11.14 -8.88 17.65
N LEU A 229 -10.51 -9.92 18.23
CA LEU A 229 -10.43 -10.10 19.67
C LEU A 229 -9.69 -8.95 20.35
N ALA A 230 -8.57 -8.51 19.80
CA ALA A 230 -7.80 -7.37 20.30
C ALA A 230 -8.60 -6.05 20.30
N HIS A 231 -9.62 -5.94 19.43
CA HIS A 231 -10.55 -4.81 19.40
C HIS A 231 -11.85 -5.07 20.20
N GLY A 232 -11.87 -6.09 21.06
CA GLY A 232 -13.01 -6.43 21.89
C GLY A 232 -14.22 -7.01 21.14
N LYS A 233 -14.00 -7.50 19.89
CA LYS A 233 -15.04 -8.16 19.08
C LYS A 233 -15.02 -9.66 19.35
N LEU A 234 -16.09 -10.19 19.91
CA LEU A 234 -16.22 -11.63 20.14
C LEU A 234 -16.57 -12.36 18.82
N PRO A 235 -16.13 -13.62 18.62
CA PRO A 235 -16.37 -14.36 17.37
C PRO A 235 -17.84 -14.41 16.95
N HIS A 236 -18.77 -14.55 17.90
CA HIS A 236 -20.20 -14.58 17.60
C HIS A 236 -20.73 -13.25 16.99
N THR A 237 -20.05 -12.12 17.23
CA THR A 237 -20.45 -10.84 16.63
C THR A 237 -20.09 -10.75 15.16
N LEU A 238 -19.12 -11.54 14.68
CA LEU A 238 -18.70 -11.59 13.27
C LEU A 238 -19.77 -12.27 12.40
N PHE A 239 -20.53 -13.20 12.97
CA PHE A 239 -21.60 -13.93 12.28
C PHE A 239 -22.99 -13.32 12.47
N ARG A 240 -23.10 -12.23 13.23
CA ARG A 240 -24.36 -11.55 13.44
C ARG A 240 -24.80 -10.84 12.16
N ARG A 241 -25.95 -11.22 11.59
CA ARG A 241 -26.54 -10.50 10.47
C ARG A 241 -26.75 -9.05 10.88
N GLN A 242 -26.13 -8.12 10.19
CA GLN A 242 -26.44 -6.71 10.38
C GLN A 242 -27.86 -6.45 9.91
N PRO A 243 -28.69 -5.74 10.68
CA PRO A 243 -29.98 -5.31 10.18
C PRO A 243 -29.74 -4.47 8.92
N PRO A 244 -30.62 -4.56 7.89
CA PRO A 244 -30.50 -3.74 6.70
C PRO A 244 -30.40 -2.28 7.15
N LEU A 245 -29.43 -1.55 6.57
CA LEU A 245 -29.29 -0.11 6.81
C LEU A 245 -30.67 0.52 6.52
N ARG A 246 -31.33 1.02 7.55
CA ARG A 246 -32.53 1.85 7.34
C ARG A 246 -32.10 2.96 6.38
N ALA A 247 -32.76 3.05 5.24
CA ALA A 247 -32.64 4.19 4.36
C ALA A 247 -33.06 5.41 5.21
N GLU A 248 -32.11 6.07 5.82
CA GLU A 248 -32.33 7.39 6.40
C GLU A 248 -32.86 8.25 5.27
N GLY A 249 -34.08 8.73 5.45
CA GLY A 249 -34.85 9.44 4.45
C GLY A 249 -34.01 10.51 3.79
N ARG A 250 -33.82 10.40 2.48
CA ARG A 250 -33.24 11.42 1.62
C ARG A 250 -34.09 12.69 1.73
N SER A 251 -33.84 13.45 2.77
CA SER A 251 -34.23 14.86 2.87
C SER A 251 -32.93 15.68 2.96
N ALA A 252 -32.14 15.63 1.92
CA ALA A 252 -31.13 16.62 1.68
C ALA A 252 -31.22 17.02 0.21
N ARG A 253 -31.61 18.26 -0.02
CA ARG A 253 -31.74 18.94 -1.29
C ARG A 253 -30.58 18.59 -2.22
N ARG A 254 -30.89 18.01 -3.39
CA ARG A 254 -29.96 17.98 -4.52
C ARG A 254 -29.58 19.43 -4.83
N PRO A 255 -28.30 19.81 -4.84
CA PRO A 255 -27.91 21.02 -5.53
C PRO A 255 -28.29 20.83 -7.01
N ALA A 256 -28.91 21.86 -7.59
CA ALA A 256 -29.30 21.87 -8.98
C ALA A 256 -28.11 21.50 -9.86
N ALA A 257 -28.28 20.47 -10.66
CA ALA A 257 -27.30 20.07 -11.67
C ALA A 257 -27.10 21.23 -12.64
N SER A 258 -25.88 21.73 -12.72
CA SER A 258 -25.50 22.61 -13.83
C SER A 258 -25.55 21.79 -15.13
N PRO A 259 -26.23 22.28 -16.17
CA PRO A 259 -26.37 21.55 -17.42
C PRO A 259 -25.16 21.78 -18.30
N GLN A 260 -24.06 21.03 -18.12
CA GLN A 260 -23.00 20.92 -19.10
C GLN A 260 -22.00 19.81 -18.71
N CYS A 261 -22.47 18.58 -18.78
CA CYS A 261 -21.66 17.39 -19.06
C CYS A 261 -22.65 16.30 -19.52
N ALA A 262 -23.27 16.54 -20.68
CA ALA A 262 -24.00 15.51 -21.39
C ALA A 262 -22.99 14.68 -22.17
N GLU A 263 -23.06 13.38 -21.91
CA GLU A 263 -22.81 12.29 -22.85
C GLU A 263 -21.39 12.09 -23.41
N LYS A 264 -20.63 11.18 -22.73
CA LYS A 264 -20.07 10.03 -23.47
C LYS A 264 -20.09 8.81 -22.54
N PRO A 265 -20.67 7.68 -22.99
CA PRO A 265 -20.72 6.47 -22.19
C PRO A 265 -19.29 5.93 -21.99
N PHE A 266 -19.01 5.45 -20.79
CA PHE A 266 -17.82 4.66 -20.51
C PHE A 266 -17.89 3.38 -21.36
N LEU A 267 -17.21 3.39 -22.51
CA LEU A 267 -16.85 2.18 -23.24
C LEU A 267 -15.56 1.65 -22.61
N ILE A 268 -15.71 0.53 -21.94
CA ILE A 268 -14.63 -0.37 -21.55
C ILE A 268 -14.00 -0.90 -22.85
N CYS A 269 -12.77 -0.51 -23.11
CA CYS A 269 -11.87 -1.23 -24.00
C CYS A 269 -10.67 -1.72 -23.20
#